data_79dcce782e2518a7d5654a2780e79698
#
_entry.id   79dcce782e2518a7d5654a2780e79698
#
_cell.length_a   1.000
_cell.length_b   1.000
_cell.length_c   1.000
_cell.angle_alpha   90.00
_cell.angle_beta   90.00
_cell.angle_gamma   90.00
#
_symmetry.space_group_name_H-M   'P 1'
#
loop_
_entity.id
_entity.type
_entity.pdbx_description
1 polymer ?
#
loop_
_entity_poly.entity_id
_entity_poly.type
_entity_poly.pdbx_seq_one_letter_code
_entity_poly.pdbx_strand_id
1 'polypeptide(L)'
;KTTPEQVRLIMIDPKMLELAIYEGIPHLLAPVVTDMKEAANALRWCVAEMERRYKLMANLGVRNLAGHNQKIQEANDKGQTLYNPFWSPEQSDKAEPLVHLPYIIVLIDEFADMIMVVGKKVEELIARIAQKARAAGIHLILATQRPSVDVITGLIKANIPTRISFQVSSKIDSRTILDQQGAEQLLGHGDMLYLAPGTGV
;
A
#
# COMPACT_ATOMS: atom_id res chain seq x y z
N LYS A 1 16.90 -0.83 -8.61
CA LYS A 1 16.87 -2.22 -8.11
C LYS A 1 16.96 -2.17 -6.60
N THR A 2 16.09 -2.89 -5.91
CA THR A 2 16.00 -2.94 -4.44
C THR A 2 16.16 -4.38 -3.98
N THR A 3 16.56 -4.56 -2.72
CA THR A 3 16.62 -5.87 -2.07
C THR A 3 15.37 -6.12 -1.23
N PRO A 4 15.06 -7.37 -0.85
CA PRO A 4 13.94 -7.69 0.03
C PRO A 4 14.02 -7.02 1.42
N GLU A 5 15.23 -6.65 1.86
CA GLU A 5 15.42 -5.89 3.10
C GLU A 5 15.03 -4.41 2.97
N GLN A 6 14.99 -3.91 1.74
CA GLN A 6 14.61 -2.51 1.45
C GLN A 6 13.15 -2.36 1.09
N VAL A 7 12.60 -3.32 0.31
CA VAL A 7 11.21 -3.29 -0.17
C VAL A 7 10.59 -4.68 -0.09
N ARG A 8 9.39 -4.74 0.44
CA ARG A 8 8.55 -5.94 0.47
C ARG A 8 7.25 -5.68 -0.25
N LEU A 9 6.67 -6.73 -0.80
CA LEU A 9 5.46 -6.66 -1.61
C LEU A 9 4.35 -7.51 -1.02
N ILE A 10 3.13 -6.99 -1.06
CA ILE A 10 1.89 -7.75 -0.92
C ILE A 10 1.14 -7.58 -2.23
N MET A 11 0.90 -8.66 -2.94
CA MET A 11 0.20 -8.67 -4.22
C MET A 11 -1.14 -9.38 -4.08
N ILE A 12 -2.20 -8.73 -4.54
CA ILE A 12 -3.57 -9.23 -4.49
C ILE A 12 -4.12 -9.29 -5.92
N ASP A 13 -4.42 -10.49 -6.38
CA ASP A 13 -4.92 -10.77 -7.73
C ASP A 13 -6.16 -11.67 -7.66
N PRO A 14 -7.36 -11.07 -7.59
CA PRO A 14 -8.61 -11.82 -7.47
C PRO A 14 -8.88 -12.79 -8.61
N LYS A 15 -8.36 -12.49 -9.79
CA LYS A 15 -8.60 -13.24 -11.02
C LYS A 15 -7.55 -14.30 -11.32
N MET A 16 -6.44 -14.33 -10.56
CA MET A 16 -5.31 -15.25 -10.75
C MET A 16 -4.66 -15.17 -12.14
N LEU A 17 -4.67 -14.04 -12.80
CA LEU A 17 -4.23 -13.90 -14.19
C LEU A 17 -2.96 -13.07 -14.36
N GLU A 18 -2.89 -11.94 -13.66
CA GLU A 18 -1.91 -10.89 -13.97
C GLU A 18 -0.65 -10.98 -13.10
N LEU A 19 -0.80 -11.30 -11.82
CA LEU A 19 0.30 -11.27 -10.85
C LEU A 19 0.91 -12.64 -10.54
N ALA A 20 0.35 -13.73 -11.06
CA ALA A 20 0.84 -15.08 -10.83
C ALA A 20 2.30 -15.30 -11.27
N ILE A 21 2.78 -14.54 -12.27
CA ILE A 21 4.16 -14.60 -12.75
C ILE A 21 5.19 -14.12 -11.70
N TYR A 22 4.75 -13.41 -10.68
CA TYR A 22 5.59 -12.91 -9.58
C TYR A 22 5.63 -13.86 -8.39
N GLU A 23 4.93 -15.00 -8.46
CA GLU A 23 4.96 -15.99 -7.38
C GLU A 23 6.38 -16.46 -7.10
N GLY A 24 6.73 -16.52 -5.82
CA GLY A 24 8.04 -16.97 -5.37
C GLY A 24 9.17 -15.96 -5.43
N ILE A 25 8.95 -14.71 -5.88
CA ILE A 25 10.00 -13.69 -5.78
C ILE A 25 10.31 -13.36 -4.31
N PRO A 26 11.58 -13.10 -3.96
CA PRO A 26 11.99 -12.92 -2.56
C PRO A 26 11.41 -11.68 -1.88
N HIS A 27 10.88 -10.73 -2.65
CA HIS A 27 10.25 -9.51 -2.13
C HIS A 27 8.85 -9.74 -1.55
N LEU A 28 8.17 -10.83 -1.90
CA LEU A 28 6.83 -11.13 -1.38
C LEU A 28 6.86 -11.38 0.13
N LEU A 29 5.94 -10.75 0.86
CA LEU A 29 5.67 -11.02 2.28
C LEU A 29 4.83 -12.28 2.49
N ALA A 30 3.99 -12.60 1.52
CA ALA A 30 3.16 -13.79 1.45
C ALA A 30 3.02 -14.20 -0.02
N PRO A 31 2.60 -15.43 -0.33
CA PRO A 31 2.19 -15.82 -1.68
C PRO A 31 1.18 -14.81 -2.25
N VAL A 32 1.09 -14.71 -3.58
CA VAL A 32 0.10 -13.85 -4.24
C VAL A 32 -1.30 -14.20 -3.73
N VAL A 33 -1.98 -13.23 -3.16
CA VAL A 33 -3.29 -13.42 -2.51
C VAL A 33 -4.38 -13.42 -3.55
N THR A 34 -5.13 -14.49 -3.65
CA THR A 34 -6.21 -14.68 -4.63
C THR A 34 -7.60 -14.77 -3.99
N ASP A 35 -7.67 -15.14 -2.72
CA ASP A 35 -8.94 -15.16 -1.96
C ASP A 35 -9.26 -13.79 -1.35
N MET A 36 -10.51 -13.36 -1.47
CA MET A 36 -10.93 -12.02 -1.03
C MET A 36 -10.97 -11.86 0.48
N LYS A 37 -11.20 -12.93 1.24
CA LYS A 37 -11.16 -12.88 2.71
C LYS A 37 -9.71 -12.76 3.19
N GLU A 38 -8.80 -13.48 2.56
CA GLU A 38 -7.36 -13.37 2.82
C GLU A 38 -6.83 -11.99 2.42
N ALA A 39 -7.30 -11.43 1.31
CA ALA A 39 -6.98 -10.06 0.90
C ALA A 39 -7.41 -9.03 1.96
N ALA A 40 -8.62 -9.18 2.51
CA ALA A 40 -9.07 -8.33 3.62
C ALA A 40 -8.22 -8.52 4.89
N ASN A 41 -7.76 -9.74 5.16
CA ASN A 41 -6.84 -10.02 6.27
C ASN A 41 -5.48 -9.36 6.04
N ALA A 42 -4.95 -9.40 4.81
CA ALA A 42 -3.71 -8.71 4.45
C ALA A 42 -3.82 -7.19 4.68
N LEU A 43 -4.93 -6.56 4.32
CA LEU A 43 -5.16 -5.15 4.60
C LEU A 43 -5.28 -4.85 6.10
N ARG A 44 -5.93 -5.72 6.89
CA ARG A 44 -5.96 -5.58 8.36
C ARG A 44 -4.57 -5.69 8.96
N TRP A 45 -3.77 -6.62 8.46
CA TRP A 45 -2.37 -6.75 8.85
C TRP A 45 -1.58 -5.47 8.53
N CYS A 46 -1.77 -4.87 7.35
CA CYS A 46 -1.14 -3.59 6.99
C CYS A 46 -1.49 -2.47 7.98
N VAL A 47 -2.75 -2.40 8.44
CA VAL A 47 -3.16 -1.43 9.47
C VAL A 47 -2.45 -1.71 10.79
N ALA A 48 -2.39 -2.96 11.24
CA ALA A 48 -1.71 -3.33 12.47
C ALA A 48 -0.20 -3.05 12.40
N GLU A 49 0.45 -3.37 11.29
CA GLU A 49 1.86 -3.10 11.04
C GLU A 49 2.15 -1.60 11.00
N MET A 50 1.28 -0.82 10.36
CA MET A 50 1.35 0.64 10.38
C MET A 50 1.35 1.17 11.83
N GLU A 51 0.44 0.70 12.65
CA GLU A 51 0.32 1.12 14.05
C GLU A 51 1.53 0.69 14.89
N ARG A 52 2.04 -0.52 14.66
CA ARG A 52 3.28 -1.01 15.27
C ARG A 52 4.46 -0.11 14.92
N ARG A 53 4.62 0.23 13.65
CA ARG A 53 5.68 1.13 13.17
C ARG A 53 5.56 2.52 13.79
N TYR A 54 4.36 3.07 13.90
CA TYR A 54 4.15 4.36 14.56
C TYR A 54 4.57 4.35 16.03
N LYS A 55 4.28 3.28 16.77
CA LYS A 55 4.74 3.13 18.17
C LYS A 55 6.26 3.13 18.26
N LEU A 56 6.94 2.37 17.40
CA LEU A 56 8.40 2.33 17.35
C LEU A 56 8.99 3.70 16.99
N MET A 57 8.47 4.36 15.97
CA MET A 57 8.92 5.68 15.55
C MET A 57 8.71 6.74 16.64
N ALA A 58 7.58 6.71 17.31
CA ALA A 58 7.28 7.63 18.43
C ALA A 58 8.28 7.45 19.59
N ASN A 59 8.59 6.21 19.94
CA ASN A 59 9.57 5.93 20.99
C ASN A 59 10.98 6.41 20.60
N LEU A 60 11.36 6.24 19.34
CA LEU A 60 12.65 6.72 18.82
C LEU A 60 12.67 8.24 18.59
N GLY A 61 11.53 8.94 18.73
CA GLY A 61 11.44 10.38 18.45
C GLY A 61 11.65 10.74 16.97
N VAL A 62 11.24 9.86 16.05
CA VAL A 62 11.33 10.07 14.59
C VAL A 62 9.94 10.17 13.97
N ARG A 63 9.85 10.83 12.80
CA ARG A 63 8.55 11.15 12.17
C ARG A 63 8.19 10.23 11.00
N ASN A 64 9.12 9.43 10.50
CA ASN A 64 8.93 8.57 9.35
C ASN A 64 9.88 7.37 9.39
N LEU A 65 9.62 6.40 8.50
CA LEU A 65 10.41 5.19 8.37
C LEU A 65 11.89 5.46 8.02
N ALA A 66 12.17 6.44 7.18
CA ALA A 66 13.54 6.79 6.85
C ALA A 66 14.34 7.22 8.10
N GLY A 67 13.74 8.06 8.95
CA GLY A 67 14.33 8.46 10.23
C GLY A 67 14.52 7.29 11.20
N HIS A 68 13.57 6.33 11.24
CA HIS A 68 13.73 5.10 12.01
C HIS A 68 14.95 4.32 11.52
N ASN A 69 15.01 4.05 10.22
CA ASN A 69 16.10 3.26 9.63
C ASN A 69 17.47 3.94 9.78
N GLN A 70 17.51 5.27 9.65
CA GLN A 70 18.72 6.05 9.87
C GLN A 70 19.23 5.91 11.31
N LYS A 71 18.34 6.01 12.32
CA LYS A 71 18.75 5.84 13.73
C LYS A 71 19.27 4.45 14.02
N ILE A 72 18.67 3.41 13.44
CA ILE A 72 19.19 2.05 13.57
C ILE A 72 20.58 1.93 12.96
N GLN A 73 20.80 2.50 11.78
CA GLN A 73 22.10 2.48 11.11
C GLN A 73 23.16 3.22 11.93
N GLU A 74 22.84 4.43 12.41
CA GLU A 74 23.76 5.21 13.27
C GLU A 74 24.15 4.51 14.56
N ALA A 75 23.23 3.75 15.18
CA ALA A 75 23.50 2.96 16.35
C ALA A 75 24.44 1.78 16.03
N ASN A 76 24.14 1.06 14.94
CA ASN A 76 24.96 -0.06 14.48
C ASN A 76 26.40 0.39 14.14
N ASP A 77 26.55 1.53 13.47
CA ASP A 77 27.86 2.11 13.11
C ASP A 77 28.71 2.46 14.35
N LYS A 78 28.04 2.73 15.48
CA LYS A 78 28.67 2.96 16.79
C LYS A 78 28.85 1.69 17.62
N GLY A 79 28.51 0.52 17.08
CA GLY A 79 28.54 -0.75 17.80
C GLY A 79 27.47 -0.87 18.89
N GLN A 80 26.41 -0.08 18.83
CA GLN A 80 25.30 -0.07 19.77
C GLN A 80 24.09 -0.80 19.18
N THR A 81 23.40 -1.58 19.99
CA THR A 81 22.14 -2.24 19.60
C THR A 81 20.98 -1.54 20.30
N LEU A 82 20.02 -1.06 19.51
CA LEU A 82 18.75 -0.57 20.03
C LEU A 82 17.77 -1.73 20.15
N TYR A 83 17.02 -1.79 21.25
CA TYR A 83 16.06 -2.86 21.50
C TYR A 83 14.62 -2.35 21.44
N ASN A 84 13.70 -3.26 21.11
CA ASN A 84 12.27 -2.98 21.08
C ASN A 84 11.79 -2.57 22.49
N PRO A 85 11.31 -1.33 22.69
CA PRO A 85 10.89 -0.83 23.98
C PRO A 85 9.58 -1.47 24.48
N PHE A 86 8.86 -2.15 23.60
CA PHE A 86 7.59 -2.84 23.90
C PHE A 86 7.78 -4.34 24.09
N TRP A 87 9.04 -4.80 24.12
CA TRP A 87 9.33 -6.19 24.44
C TRP A 87 8.96 -6.52 25.90
N SER A 88 8.42 -7.71 26.11
CA SER A 88 8.20 -8.27 27.44
C SER A 88 8.72 -9.70 27.53
N PRO A 89 9.15 -10.16 28.72
CA PRO A 89 9.62 -11.54 28.93
C PRO A 89 8.57 -12.60 28.59
N GLU A 90 7.29 -12.25 28.58
CA GLU A 90 6.19 -13.14 28.20
C GLU A 90 6.16 -13.46 26.70
N GLN A 91 6.78 -12.61 25.87
CA GLN A 91 6.80 -12.74 24.41
C GLN A 91 8.02 -13.52 23.91
N SER A 92 9.15 -13.36 24.55
CA SER A 92 10.38 -14.08 24.20
C SER A 92 11.40 -14.00 25.33
N ASP A 93 12.34 -14.97 25.38
CA ASP A 93 13.39 -15.04 26.39
C ASP A 93 14.44 -13.93 26.28
N LYS A 94 14.51 -13.23 25.15
CA LYS A 94 15.50 -12.18 24.89
C LYS A 94 14.86 -10.95 24.29
N ALA A 95 15.35 -9.79 24.71
CA ALA A 95 14.96 -8.52 24.11
C ALA A 95 15.22 -8.52 22.60
N GLU A 96 14.20 -8.18 21.81
CA GLU A 96 14.27 -8.13 20.37
C GLU A 96 15.02 -6.88 19.90
N PRO A 97 16.12 -7.02 19.15
CA PRO A 97 16.80 -5.85 18.61
C PRO A 97 15.94 -5.17 17.55
N LEU A 98 15.98 -3.85 17.54
CA LEU A 98 15.39 -3.08 16.45
C LEU A 98 16.24 -3.25 15.18
N VAL A 99 15.58 -3.51 14.07
CA VAL A 99 16.22 -3.73 12.78
C VAL A 99 15.70 -2.72 11.74
N HIS A 100 16.43 -2.60 10.64
CA HIS A 100 15.96 -1.88 9.48
C HIS A 100 14.59 -2.42 9.03
N LEU A 101 13.62 -1.54 8.82
CA LEU A 101 12.29 -1.90 8.36
C LEU A 101 12.15 -1.60 6.87
N PRO A 102 11.70 -2.55 6.05
CA PRO A 102 11.48 -2.33 4.62
C PRO A 102 10.27 -1.44 4.36
N TYR A 103 10.28 -0.75 3.23
CA TYR A 103 9.04 -0.23 2.65
C TYR A 103 8.14 -1.40 2.24
N ILE A 104 6.83 -1.22 2.37
CA ILE A 104 5.84 -2.21 1.94
C ILE A 104 4.98 -1.59 0.85
N ILE A 105 4.92 -2.25 -0.30
CA ILE A 105 4.06 -1.89 -1.41
C ILE A 105 2.92 -2.92 -1.46
N VAL A 106 1.69 -2.46 -1.33
CA VAL A 106 0.50 -3.28 -1.50
C VAL A 106 -0.08 -2.97 -2.88
N LEU A 107 -0.08 -3.97 -3.75
CA LEU A 107 -0.59 -3.88 -5.10
C LEU A 107 -1.88 -4.71 -5.22
N ILE A 108 -2.96 -4.08 -5.66
CA ILE A 108 -4.25 -4.75 -5.88
C ILE A 108 -4.61 -4.57 -7.35
N ASP A 109 -4.67 -5.67 -8.08
CA ASP A 109 -4.91 -5.68 -9.53
C ASP A 109 -6.33 -5.27 -9.90
N GLU A 110 -7.34 -5.77 -9.20
CA GLU A 110 -8.74 -5.38 -9.39
C GLU A 110 -9.45 -5.18 -8.04
N PHE A 111 -9.36 -3.95 -7.50
CA PHE A 111 -9.93 -3.69 -6.18
C PHE A 111 -11.47 -3.61 -6.17
N ALA A 112 -12.11 -3.45 -7.34
CA ALA A 112 -13.56 -3.54 -7.45
C ALA A 112 -14.10 -4.90 -6.97
N ASP A 113 -13.40 -5.98 -7.29
CA ASP A 113 -13.83 -7.31 -6.87
C ASP A 113 -13.79 -7.47 -5.34
N MET A 114 -12.80 -6.86 -4.68
CA MET A 114 -12.75 -6.83 -3.21
C MET A 114 -13.93 -6.05 -2.61
N ILE A 115 -14.25 -4.87 -3.16
CA ILE A 115 -15.38 -4.06 -2.69
C ILE A 115 -16.71 -4.79 -2.90
N MET A 116 -16.88 -5.47 -4.02
CA MET A 116 -18.11 -6.21 -4.33
C MET A 116 -18.31 -7.43 -3.41
N VAL A 117 -17.25 -8.13 -3.05
CA VAL A 117 -17.32 -9.36 -2.24
C VAL A 117 -17.30 -9.08 -0.75
N VAL A 118 -16.42 -8.20 -0.28
CA VAL A 118 -16.20 -7.92 1.14
C VAL A 118 -16.95 -6.67 1.60
N GLY A 119 -17.27 -5.75 0.69
CA GLY A 119 -18.06 -4.56 0.94
C GLY A 119 -17.27 -3.41 1.58
N LYS A 120 -18.02 -2.52 2.26
CA LYS A 120 -17.50 -1.26 2.83
C LYS A 120 -16.29 -1.40 3.77
N LYS A 121 -16.14 -2.53 4.42
CA LYS A 121 -14.99 -2.78 5.31
C LYS A 121 -13.65 -2.70 4.61
N VAL A 122 -13.57 -3.13 3.35
CA VAL A 122 -12.35 -3.01 2.54
C VAL A 122 -12.08 -1.56 2.19
N GLU A 123 -13.11 -0.83 1.80
CA GLU A 123 -13.00 0.61 1.49
C GLU A 123 -12.47 1.40 2.70
N GLU A 124 -12.99 1.14 3.89
CA GLU A 124 -12.52 1.76 5.15
C GLU A 124 -11.06 1.42 5.47
N LEU A 125 -10.65 0.17 5.26
CA LEU A 125 -9.26 -0.26 5.45
C LEU A 125 -8.31 0.44 4.47
N ILE A 126 -8.68 0.48 3.19
CA ILE A 126 -7.93 1.18 2.14
C ILE A 126 -7.80 2.66 2.49
N ALA A 127 -8.91 3.32 2.84
CA ALA A 127 -8.89 4.73 3.23
C ALA A 127 -7.99 4.99 4.44
N ARG A 128 -8.05 4.14 5.46
CA ARG A 128 -7.21 4.25 6.66
C ARG A 128 -5.71 4.10 6.36
N ILE A 129 -5.34 3.15 5.51
CA ILE A 129 -3.97 2.97 5.06
C ILE A 129 -3.54 4.20 4.25
N ALA A 130 -4.33 4.61 3.26
CA ALA A 130 -4.02 5.75 2.40
C ALA A 130 -3.80 7.06 3.20
N GLN A 131 -4.61 7.29 4.24
CA GLN A 131 -4.50 8.49 5.08
C GLN A 131 -3.22 8.54 5.91
N LYS A 132 -2.77 7.41 6.43
CA LYS A 132 -1.78 7.40 7.52
C LYS A 132 -0.52 6.61 7.23
N ALA A 133 -0.53 5.66 6.30
CA ALA A 133 0.55 4.68 6.19
C ALA A 133 1.81 5.21 5.49
N ARG A 134 1.75 6.35 4.80
CA ARG A 134 2.90 6.94 4.07
C ARG A 134 4.13 7.12 4.97
N ALA A 135 3.96 7.71 6.13
CA ALA A 135 5.07 7.94 7.06
C ALA A 135 5.62 6.62 7.64
N ALA A 136 4.77 5.59 7.77
CA ALA A 136 5.17 4.25 8.17
C ALA A 136 5.80 3.42 7.04
N GLY A 137 5.93 3.98 5.83
CA GLY A 137 6.54 3.34 4.68
C GLY A 137 5.66 2.26 4.04
N ILE A 138 4.33 2.37 4.15
CA ILE A 138 3.38 1.46 3.48
C ILE A 138 2.64 2.24 2.40
N HIS A 139 2.68 1.75 1.18
CA HIS A 139 2.14 2.41 -0.01
C HIS A 139 1.14 1.49 -0.71
N LEU A 140 0.09 2.09 -1.28
CA LEU A 140 -0.95 1.39 -2.03
C LEU A 140 -0.84 1.70 -3.52
N ILE A 141 -0.98 0.67 -4.34
CA ILE A 141 -1.23 0.77 -5.78
C ILE A 141 -2.55 0.02 -6.02
N LEU A 142 -3.60 0.77 -6.34
CA LEU A 142 -4.92 0.21 -6.62
C LEU A 142 -5.20 0.30 -8.10
N ALA A 143 -5.52 -0.82 -8.72
CA ALA A 143 -5.95 -0.87 -10.10
C ALA A 143 -7.39 -1.38 -10.22
N THR A 144 -8.09 -0.95 -11.24
CA THR A 144 -9.41 -1.47 -11.60
C THR A 144 -9.70 -1.26 -13.08
N GLN A 145 -10.39 -2.21 -13.66
CA GLN A 145 -10.96 -2.12 -15.00
C GLN A 145 -12.43 -1.65 -14.97
N ARG A 146 -12.95 -1.34 -13.76
CA ARG A 146 -14.35 -0.93 -13.55
C ARG A 146 -14.43 0.48 -12.97
N PRO A 147 -14.31 1.53 -13.82
CA PRO A 147 -14.32 2.91 -13.36
C PRO A 147 -15.73 3.41 -13.03
N SER A 148 -16.43 2.73 -12.11
CA SER A 148 -17.75 3.12 -11.66
C SER A 148 -17.69 3.94 -10.36
N VAL A 149 -18.73 4.74 -10.10
CA VAL A 149 -18.83 5.55 -8.87
C VAL A 149 -18.95 4.70 -7.60
N ASP A 150 -19.43 3.46 -7.73
CA ASP A 150 -19.54 2.50 -6.61
C ASP A 150 -18.17 1.90 -6.23
N VAL A 151 -17.20 1.96 -7.12
CA VAL A 151 -15.83 1.48 -6.92
C VAL A 151 -14.91 2.64 -6.59
N ILE A 152 -14.91 3.68 -7.40
CA ILE A 152 -14.11 4.89 -7.21
C ILE A 152 -14.96 5.92 -6.45
N THR A 153 -15.23 5.60 -5.19
CA THR A 153 -16.09 6.40 -4.31
C THR A 153 -15.46 7.71 -3.89
N GLY A 154 -16.26 8.60 -3.32
CA GLY A 154 -15.76 9.84 -2.72
C GLY A 154 -14.73 9.59 -1.61
N LEU A 155 -14.89 8.50 -0.82
CA LEU A 155 -13.94 8.14 0.22
C LEU A 155 -12.58 7.72 -0.36
N ILE A 156 -12.58 6.91 -1.42
CA ILE A 156 -11.36 6.52 -2.14
C ILE A 156 -10.69 7.75 -2.75
N LYS A 157 -11.43 8.59 -3.46
CA LYS A 157 -10.89 9.80 -4.10
C LYS A 157 -10.28 10.80 -3.11
N ALA A 158 -10.90 10.97 -1.95
CA ALA A 158 -10.41 11.88 -0.92
C ALA A 158 -9.06 11.44 -0.31
N ASN A 159 -8.79 10.14 -0.32
CA ASN A 159 -7.62 9.58 0.33
C ASN A 159 -6.52 9.10 -0.64
N ILE A 160 -6.87 8.94 -1.91
CA ILE A 160 -5.93 8.59 -3.00
C ILE A 160 -5.96 9.70 -4.04
N PRO A 161 -5.22 10.78 -3.81
CA PRO A 161 -5.26 11.95 -4.66
C PRO A 161 -4.48 11.79 -5.97
N THR A 162 -3.50 10.88 -6.01
CA THR A 162 -2.74 10.58 -7.22
C THR A 162 -3.51 9.55 -8.04
N ARG A 163 -3.82 9.87 -9.28
CA ARG A 163 -4.60 8.98 -10.16
C ARG A 163 -4.01 8.92 -11.54
N ILE A 164 -4.14 7.76 -12.16
CA ILE A 164 -3.75 7.51 -13.53
C ILE A 164 -4.97 6.92 -14.24
N SER A 165 -5.29 7.43 -15.42
CA SER A 165 -6.27 6.81 -16.31
C SER A 165 -5.62 6.52 -17.65
N PHE A 166 -5.69 5.28 -18.06
CA PHE A 166 -5.50 4.90 -19.46
C PHE A 166 -6.75 5.22 -20.25
N GLN A 167 -6.77 4.88 -21.55
CA GLN A 167 -7.94 5.08 -22.39
C GLN A 167 -9.19 4.42 -21.79
N VAL A 168 -10.28 5.16 -21.75
CA VAL A 168 -11.60 4.69 -21.29
C VAL A 168 -12.64 4.88 -22.40
N SER A 169 -13.80 4.21 -22.25
CA SER A 169 -14.84 4.20 -23.29
C SER A 169 -15.69 5.47 -23.31
N SER A 170 -15.76 6.23 -22.22
CA SER A 170 -16.65 7.37 -22.12
C SER A 170 -16.09 8.54 -21.31
N LYS A 171 -16.65 9.73 -21.54
CA LYS A 171 -16.38 10.92 -20.73
C LYS A 171 -16.81 10.74 -19.25
N ILE A 172 -17.80 9.89 -19.02
CA ILE A 172 -18.28 9.58 -17.66
C ILE A 172 -17.21 8.81 -16.90
N ASP A 173 -16.59 7.80 -17.53
CA ASP A 173 -15.50 7.03 -16.93
C ASP A 173 -14.28 7.91 -16.63
N SER A 174 -13.92 8.79 -17.58
CA SER A 174 -12.84 9.76 -17.37
C SER A 174 -13.11 10.64 -16.16
N ARG A 175 -14.31 11.21 -16.03
CA ARG A 175 -14.70 12.03 -14.88
C ARG A 175 -14.74 11.23 -13.57
N THR A 176 -15.15 9.98 -13.62
CA THR A 176 -15.16 9.10 -12.46
C THR A 176 -13.76 8.92 -11.91
N ILE A 177 -12.75 8.75 -12.76
CA ILE A 177 -11.35 8.55 -12.34
C ILE A 177 -10.67 9.88 -12.02
N LEU A 178 -10.71 10.84 -12.96
CA LEU A 178 -9.87 12.04 -12.96
C LEU A 178 -10.60 13.32 -12.53
N ASP A 179 -11.91 13.26 -12.27
CA ASP A 179 -12.79 14.41 -12.04
C ASP A 179 -12.92 15.34 -13.27
N GLN A 180 -12.36 14.95 -14.42
CA GLN A 180 -12.43 15.67 -15.70
C GLN A 180 -12.47 14.72 -16.89
N GLN A 181 -12.90 15.22 -18.03
CA GLN A 181 -12.88 14.49 -19.29
C GLN A 181 -11.48 14.52 -19.91
N GLY A 182 -11.24 13.63 -20.89
CA GLY A 182 -10.00 13.58 -21.68
C GLY A 182 -9.47 12.16 -21.86
N ALA A 183 -9.63 11.28 -20.88
CA ALA A 183 -9.13 9.91 -20.99
C ALA A 183 -9.83 9.09 -22.08
N GLU A 184 -11.04 9.48 -22.50
CA GLU A 184 -11.74 8.87 -23.62
C GLU A 184 -11.12 9.21 -24.99
N GLN A 185 -10.24 10.21 -25.03
CA GLN A 185 -9.55 10.65 -26.26
C GLN A 185 -8.13 10.09 -26.38
N LEU A 186 -7.65 9.35 -25.37
CA LEU A 186 -6.34 8.73 -25.41
C LEU A 186 -6.25 7.69 -26.52
N LEU A 187 -5.04 7.49 -27.03
CA LEU A 187 -4.77 6.66 -28.21
C LEU A 187 -4.68 5.15 -27.89
N GLY A 188 -4.71 4.76 -26.61
CA GLY A 188 -4.44 3.38 -26.19
C GLY A 188 -2.94 3.08 -26.13
N HIS A 189 -2.58 1.79 -26.09
CA HIS A 189 -1.19 1.32 -26.07
C HIS A 189 -0.31 1.89 -24.91
N GLY A 190 -0.94 2.20 -23.77
CA GLY A 190 -0.26 2.76 -22.61
C GLY A 190 -0.25 4.28 -22.55
N ASP A 191 -0.87 4.97 -23.51
CA ASP A 191 -1.14 6.41 -23.43
C ASP A 191 -2.02 6.70 -22.21
N MET A 192 -1.66 7.69 -21.39
CA MET A 192 -2.31 7.91 -20.09
C MET A 192 -2.40 9.38 -19.72
N LEU A 193 -3.37 9.70 -18.88
CA LEU A 193 -3.43 10.95 -18.13
C LEU A 193 -3.04 10.71 -16.67
N TYR A 194 -2.21 11.59 -16.14
CA TYR A 194 -1.73 11.56 -14.76
C TYR A 194 -2.23 12.77 -13.99
N LEU A 195 -2.96 12.51 -12.90
CA LEU A 195 -3.41 13.52 -11.96
C LEU A 195 -2.51 13.51 -10.73
N ALA A 196 -1.66 14.53 -10.60
CA ALA A 196 -0.85 14.73 -9.39
C ALA A 196 -1.70 15.34 -8.26
N PRO A 197 -1.32 15.10 -6.98
CA PRO A 197 -2.02 15.74 -5.86
C PRO A 197 -1.99 17.27 -5.94
N GLY A 198 -3.16 17.90 -5.85
CA GLY A 198 -3.30 19.37 -5.84
C GLY A 198 -3.10 20.05 -7.20
N THR A 199 -3.06 19.31 -8.28
CA THR A 199 -2.95 19.84 -9.65
C THR A 199 -4.13 19.38 -10.50
N GLY A 200 -4.39 20.08 -11.62
CA GLY A 200 -5.20 19.53 -12.70
C GLY A 200 -4.41 18.50 -13.54
N VAL A 201 -5.11 17.76 -14.39
CA VAL A 201 -4.50 16.82 -15.35
C VAL A 201 -3.81 17.59 -16.47
#